data_b6ffe11f01e2fe71a52fde60f1702764
#
_entry.id   b6ffe11f01e2fe71a52fde60f1702764
#
_cell.length_a   1.000
_cell.length_b   1.000
_cell.length_c   1.000
_cell.angle_alpha   90.00
_cell.angle_beta   90.00
_cell.angle_gamma   90.00
#
_symmetry.space_group_name_H-M   'P 1'
#
loop_
_entity.id
_entity.type
_entity.pdbx_description
1 polymer ?
#
loop_
_entity_poly.entity_id
_entity_poly.type
_entity_poly.pdbx_seq_one_letter_code
_entity_poly.pdbx_strand_id
1 'polypeptide(L)'
;AQSQQLKWFNKQVKDGLGKALINELNKKPLPFLTTFFVAAYFAERNGYKDKIYLVVCDADVARAWAPVNSTTSRIIYLAPNKRVKERLRLYGVRESHIYVTGFPLPKENIGGYKSNILRHDLKARLYNLDPRGVYRKKYAKVIEDYLCPVREIKKKHPLTITFAVGGAGAQRDIGVMILQRLKNHLKKGRVRLNLVAGARNDVYLYFE
;
A
#
# COMPACT_ATOMS: atom_id res chain seq x y z
N ALA A 1 -3.61 19.82 -13.87
CA ALA A 1 -4.40 19.19 -14.95
C ALA A 1 -5.19 18.01 -14.38
N GLN A 2 -6.48 17.89 -14.77
CA GLN A 2 -7.31 16.75 -14.40
C GLN A 2 -6.89 15.52 -15.20
N SER A 3 -6.72 14.37 -14.52
CA SER A 3 -6.48 13.12 -15.22
C SER A 3 -7.72 12.72 -16.03
N GLN A 4 -7.53 12.03 -17.18
CA GLN A 4 -8.64 11.50 -17.98
C GLN A 4 -9.56 10.59 -17.15
N GLN A 5 -8.98 9.82 -16.24
CA GLN A 5 -9.68 8.97 -15.29
C GLN A 5 -10.66 9.76 -14.39
N LEU A 6 -10.24 10.91 -13.86
CA LEU A 6 -11.12 11.76 -13.04
C LEU A 6 -12.28 12.36 -13.87
N LYS A 7 -12.02 12.74 -15.12
CA LYS A 7 -13.08 13.22 -16.03
C LYS A 7 -14.12 12.15 -16.30
N TRP A 8 -13.66 10.93 -16.61
CA TRP A 8 -14.52 9.78 -16.83
C TRP A 8 -15.38 9.48 -15.59
N PHE A 9 -14.75 9.40 -14.41
CA PHE A 9 -15.47 9.18 -13.16
C PHE A 9 -16.52 10.25 -12.88
N ASN A 10 -16.16 11.53 -13.06
CA ASN A 10 -17.10 12.63 -12.86
C ASN A 10 -18.31 12.52 -13.77
N LYS A 11 -18.13 12.04 -15.00
CA LYS A 11 -19.24 11.75 -15.93
C LYS A 11 -20.12 10.64 -15.38
N GLN A 12 -19.54 9.48 -15.01
CA GLN A 12 -20.32 8.35 -14.49
C GLN A 12 -21.16 8.74 -13.26
N VAL A 13 -20.59 9.53 -12.33
CA VAL A 13 -21.32 9.99 -11.15
C VAL A 13 -22.46 10.95 -11.53
N LYS A 14 -22.26 11.83 -12.52
CA LYS A 14 -23.33 12.67 -13.06
C LYS A 14 -24.45 11.84 -13.68
N ASP A 15 -24.10 10.75 -14.34
CA ASP A 15 -25.02 9.79 -14.97
C ASP A 15 -25.69 8.85 -13.93
N GLY A 16 -25.47 9.07 -12.63
CA GLY A 16 -26.18 8.40 -11.55
C GLY A 16 -25.40 7.29 -10.84
N LEU A 17 -24.11 7.09 -11.14
CA LEU A 17 -23.29 6.10 -10.43
C LEU A 17 -23.33 6.34 -8.93
N GLY A 18 -23.70 5.32 -8.16
CA GLY A 18 -23.76 5.33 -6.69
C GLY A 18 -25.00 6.02 -6.11
N LYS A 19 -25.90 6.62 -6.92
CA LYS A 19 -27.06 7.38 -6.41
C LYS A 19 -28.01 6.49 -5.61
N ALA A 20 -28.34 5.30 -6.12
CA ALA A 20 -29.24 4.37 -5.43
C ALA A 20 -28.67 3.94 -4.07
N LEU A 21 -27.37 3.59 -4.01
CA LEU A 21 -26.70 3.23 -2.78
C LEU A 21 -26.73 4.38 -1.77
N ILE A 22 -26.39 5.59 -2.20
CA ILE A 22 -26.35 6.74 -1.28
C ILE A 22 -27.74 7.13 -0.79
N ASN A 23 -28.76 7.00 -1.62
CA ASN A 23 -30.16 7.21 -1.20
C ASN A 23 -30.56 6.20 -0.12
N GLU A 24 -30.17 4.94 -0.24
CA GLU A 24 -30.45 3.92 0.76
C GLU A 24 -29.70 4.20 2.06
N LEU A 25 -28.42 4.48 2.00
CA LEU A 25 -27.60 4.80 3.17
C LEU A 25 -28.06 6.08 3.87
N ASN A 26 -28.62 7.04 3.15
CA ASN A 26 -29.16 8.28 3.71
C ASN A 26 -30.48 8.11 4.49
N LYS A 27 -31.11 6.95 4.47
CA LYS A 27 -32.28 6.65 5.33
C LYS A 27 -31.88 6.56 6.80
N LYS A 28 -30.64 6.03 7.07
CA LYS A 28 -30.05 5.98 8.41
C LYS A 28 -28.54 6.29 8.29
N PRO A 29 -28.17 7.57 8.16
CA PRO A 29 -26.79 7.94 7.90
C PRO A 29 -25.91 7.62 9.12
N LEU A 30 -24.75 7.02 8.84
CA LEU A 30 -23.66 6.71 9.77
C LEU A 30 -22.34 7.15 9.12
N PRO A 31 -21.24 7.37 9.85
CA PRO A 31 -19.97 7.70 9.21
C PRO A 31 -19.60 6.70 8.11
N PHE A 32 -19.43 7.20 6.89
CA PHE A 32 -19.11 6.39 5.71
C PHE A 32 -17.60 6.21 5.59
N LEU A 33 -17.12 5.00 5.77
CA LEU A 33 -15.71 4.66 5.66
C LEU A 33 -15.46 3.85 4.38
N THR A 34 -14.47 4.28 3.59
CA THR A 34 -14.08 3.57 2.38
C THR A 34 -12.56 3.56 2.20
N THR A 35 -12.04 2.53 1.53
CA THR A 35 -10.64 2.41 1.16
C THR A 35 -10.36 2.79 -0.30
N PHE A 36 -11.42 3.21 -1.04
CA PHE A 36 -11.30 3.54 -2.46
C PHE A 36 -11.94 4.89 -2.78
N PHE A 37 -11.16 5.77 -3.39
CA PHE A 37 -11.55 7.17 -3.66
C PHE A 37 -12.84 7.31 -4.47
N VAL A 38 -13.15 6.36 -5.35
CA VAL A 38 -14.36 6.39 -6.17
C VAL A 38 -15.61 6.39 -5.30
N ALA A 39 -15.66 5.51 -4.29
CA ALA A 39 -16.78 5.43 -3.37
C ALA A 39 -16.96 6.72 -2.57
N ALA A 40 -15.86 7.34 -2.12
CA ALA A 40 -15.91 8.64 -1.45
C ALA A 40 -16.46 9.74 -2.38
N TYR A 41 -16.11 9.71 -3.67
CA TYR A 41 -16.57 10.72 -4.63
C TYR A 41 -18.04 10.62 -4.94
N PHE A 42 -18.57 9.43 -5.17
CA PHE A 42 -20.02 9.32 -5.40
C PHE A 42 -20.82 9.56 -4.12
N ALA A 43 -20.29 9.23 -2.94
CA ALA A 43 -20.92 9.59 -1.67
C ALA A 43 -21.04 11.11 -1.53
N GLU A 44 -19.95 11.84 -1.74
CA GLU A 44 -19.96 13.29 -1.66
C GLU A 44 -20.89 13.94 -2.70
N ARG A 45 -20.78 13.50 -3.98
CA ARG A 45 -21.54 14.09 -5.08
C ARG A 45 -23.03 13.77 -5.04
N ASN A 46 -23.41 12.60 -4.56
CA ASN A 46 -24.82 12.22 -4.39
C ASN A 46 -25.41 12.69 -3.04
N GLY A 47 -24.74 13.58 -2.33
CA GLY A 47 -25.27 14.24 -1.15
C GLY A 47 -25.38 13.31 0.07
N TYR A 48 -24.36 12.49 0.33
CA TYR A 48 -24.32 11.71 1.55
C TYR A 48 -24.39 12.63 2.78
N LYS A 49 -25.24 12.29 3.77
CA LYS A 49 -25.59 13.24 4.84
C LYS A 49 -24.60 13.27 6.00
N ASP A 50 -23.84 12.19 6.25
CA ASP A 50 -22.87 12.13 7.34
C ASP A 50 -21.43 12.29 6.84
N LYS A 51 -20.44 12.11 7.72
CA LYS A 51 -19.02 12.23 7.44
C LYS A 51 -18.54 11.15 6.46
N ILE A 52 -17.61 11.51 5.58
CA ILE A 52 -17.00 10.60 4.61
C ILE A 52 -15.53 10.48 4.95
N TYR A 53 -15.08 9.28 5.31
CA TYR A 53 -13.70 8.95 5.60
C TYR A 53 -13.11 8.10 4.49
N LEU A 54 -11.97 8.53 3.96
CA LEU A 54 -11.20 7.81 2.96
C LEU A 54 -9.89 7.31 3.57
N VAL A 55 -9.80 6.01 3.82
CA VAL A 55 -8.58 5.36 4.28
C VAL A 55 -7.67 5.13 3.08
N VAL A 56 -6.52 5.77 3.08
CA VAL A 56 -5.54 5.59 2.00
C VAL A 56 -4.69 4.37 2.27
N CYS A 57 -4.82 3.34 1.43
CA CYS A 57 -4.10 2.08 1.55
C CYS A 57 -2.84 2.01 0.65
N ASP A 58 -2.45 3.11 0.02
CA ASP A 58 -1.27 3.21 -0.85
C ASP A 58 -0.16 4.00 -0.16
N ALA A 59 1.10 3.59 -0.37
CA ALA A 59 2.27 4.28 0.19
C ALA A 59 2.53 5.66 -0.43
N ASP A 60 1.98 5.92 -1.61
CA ASP A 60 1.93 7.22 -2.30
C ASP A 60 0.63 7.29 -3.13
N VAL A 61 0.19 8.48 -3.50
CA VAL A 61 -1.10 8.68 -4.17
C VAL A 61 -0.97 9.49 -5.45
N ALA A 62 -1.69 9.05 -6.48
CA ALA A 62 -1.84 9.80 -7.72
C ALA A 62 -2.86 10.96 -7.56
N ARG A 63 -2.89 11.88 -8.53
CA ARG A 63 -3.84 13.01 -8.53
C ARG A 63 -5.31 12.56 -8.46
N ALA A 64 -5.63 11.35 -8.92
CA ALA A 64 -6.97 10.79 -8.88
C ALA A 64 -7.53 10.60 -7.45
N TRP A 65 -6.66 10.53 -6.43
CA TRP A 65 -7.07 10.41 -5.03
C TRP A 65 -7.62 11.71 -4.42
N ALA A 66 -7.47 12.86 -5.09
CA ALA A 66 -8.07 14.10 -4.66
C ALA A 66 -9.17 14.53 -5.66
N PRO A 67 -10.38 14.93 -5.18
CA PRO A 67 -11.48 15.31 -6.05
C PRO A 67 -11.14 16.59 -6.84
N VAL A 68 -11.93 16.86 -7.86
CA VAL A 68 -11.72 18.07 -8.69
C VAL A 68 -11.78 19.34 -7.86
N ASN A 69 -12.76 19.41 -6.98
CA ASN A 69 -12.97 20.55 -6.06
C ASN A 69 -12.40 20.21 -4.68
N SER A 70 -11.12 19.84 -4.63
CA SER A 70 -10.47 19.39 -3.39
C SER A 70 -10.49 20.41 -2.25
N THR A 71 -10.48 21.71 -2.57
CA THR A 71 -10.52 22.78 -1.58
C THR A 71 -11.87 22.90 -0.84
N THR A 72 -12.96 22.49 -1.48
CA THR A 72 -14.32 22.54 -0.91
C THR A 72 -14.84 21.16 -0.50
N SER A 73 -14.12 20.10 -0.86
CA SER A 73 -14.48 18.72 -0.52
C SER A 73 -14.56 18.53 0.98
N ARG A 74 -15.54 17.75 1.43
CA ARG A 74 -15.71 17.38 2.84
C ARG A 74 -15.17 15.97 3.17
N ILE A 75 -14.52 15.33 2.20
CA ILE A 75 -13.86 14.03 2.44
C ILE A 75 -12.71 14.21 3.42
N ILE A 76 -12.70 13.36 4.44
CA ILE A 76 -11.66 13.29 5.48
C ILE A 76 -10.72 12.14 5.12
N TYR A 77 -9.44 12.44 4.98
CA TYR A 77 -8.42 11.47 4.60
C TYR A 77 -7.70 10.91 5.82
N LEU A 78 -7.60 9.59 5.91
CA LEU A 78 -6.75 8.88 6.85
C LEU A 78 -5.49 8.41 6.09
N ALA A 79 -4.43 9.21 6.19
CA ALA A 79 -3.21 9.04 5.41
C ALA A 79 -2.22 8.09 6.11
N PRO A 80 -1.57 7.16 5.40
CA PRO A 80 -0.66 6.20 6.01
C PRO A 80 0.68 6.81 6.44
N ASN A 81 1.08 7.93 5.84
CA ASN A 81 2.37 8.56 6.11
C ASN A 81 2.37 10.06 5.74
N LYS A 82 3.42 10.77 6.15
CA LYS A 82 3.60 12.21 5.86
C LYS A 82 3.70 12.50 4.36
N ARG A 83 4.28 11.60 3.56
CA ARG A 83 4.40 11.79 2.10
C ARG A 83 3.04 11.86 1.43
N VAL A 84 2.12 10.97 1.80
CA VAL A 84 0.74 11.00 1.30
C VAL A 84 0.03 12.27 1.76
N LYS A 85 0.19 12.70 3.02
CA LYS A 85 -0.35 13.97 3.52
C LYS A 85 0.11 15.14 2.63
N GLU A 86 1.42 15.27 2.41
CA GLU A 86 1.97 16.36 1.58
C GLU A 86 1.48 16.27 0.13
N ARG A 87 1.38 15.07 -0.42
CA ARG A 87 0.86 14.87 -1.77
C ARG A 87 -0.61 15.33 -1.91
N LEU A 88 -1.46 14.99 -0.93
CA LEU A 88 -2.85 15.43 -0.89
C LEU A 88 -2.96 16.96 -0.75
N ARG A 89 -2.11 17.61 0.06
CA ARG A 89 -2.02 19.06 0.17
C ARG A 89 -1.68 19.72 -1.18
N LEU A 90 -0.68 19.20 -1.88
CA LEU A 90 -0.29 19.65 -3.23
C LEU A 90 -1.45 19.51 -4.24
N TYR A 91 -2.35 18.55 -4.02
CA TYR A 91 -3.56 18.38 -4.83
C TYR A 91 -4.71 19.28 -4.39
N GLY A 92 -4.50 20.12 -3.37
CA GLY A 92 -5.45 21.13 -2.90
C GLY A 92 -6.40 20.63 -1.80
N VAL A 93 -6.18 19.47 -1.22
CA VAL A 93 -6.96 18.99 -0.05
C VAL A 93 -6.59 19.84 1.16
N ARG A 94 -7.59 20.32 1.90
CA ARG A 94 -7.40 21.12 3.11
C ARG A 94 -6.65 20.31 4.16
N GLU A 95 -5.67 20.91 4.81
CA GLU A 95 -4.85 20.23 5.82
C GLU A 95 -5.69 19.71 7.00
N SER A 96 -6.71 20.45 7.42
CA SER A 96 -7.67 20.05 8.47
C SER A 96 -8.47 18.78 8.14
N HIS A 97 -8.45 18.35 6.89
CA HIS A 97 -9.11 17.12 6.43
C HIS A 97 -8.14 15.96 6.21
N ILE A 98 -6.86 16.07 6.62
CA ILE A 98 -5.86 15.02 6.43
C ILE A 98 -5.26 14.63 7.78
N TYR A 99 -5.52 13.41 8.21
CA TYR A 99 -4.98 12.83 9.45
C TYR A 99 -3.96 11.74 9.10
N VAL A 100 -2.76 11.82 9.68
CA VAL A 100 -1.75 10.76 9.52
C VAL A 100 -1.99 9.70 10.58
N THR A 101 -2.54 8.56 10.17
CA THR A 101 -2.99 7.48 11.07
C THR A 101 -2.09 6.24 11.06
N GLY A 102 -1.14 6.19 10.12
CA GLY A 102 -0.35 4.98 9.86
C GLY A 102 -0.98 4.09 8.78
N PHE A 103 -0.23 3.08 8.36
CA PHE A 103 -0.68 2.12 7.33
C PHE A 103 -1.57 1.05 7.96
N PRO A 104 -2.76 0.77 7.40
CA PRO A 104 -3.70 -0.21 7.96
C PRO A 104 -3.23 -1.63 7.68
N LEU A 105 -2.32 -2.13 8.50
CA LEU A 105 -1.81 -3.50 8.43
C LEU A 105 -2.46 -4.39 9.48
N PRO A 106 -2.67 -5.69 9.20
CA PRO A 106 -3.11 -6.66 10.18
C PRO A 106 -2.15 -6.72 11.39
N LYS A 107 -2.72 -6.91 12.58
CA LYS A 107 -1.93 -6.99 13.83
C LYS A 107 -0.90 -8.13 13.79
N GLU A 108 -1.22 -9.21 13.11
CA GLU A 108 -0.37 -10.38 12.89
C GLU A 108 0.91 -10.02 12.15
N ASN A 109 0.86 -9.06 11.23
CA ASN A 109 2.03 -8.59 10.47
C ASN A 109 2.88 -7.59 11.25
N ILE A 110 2.30 -6.94 12.27
CA ILE A 110 2.96 -5.88 13.03
C ILE A 110 3.54 -6.44 14.35
N GLY A 111 2.87 -7.40 14.99
CA GLY A 111 3.23 -7.92 16.31
C GLY A 111 2.72 -7.05 17.45
N GLY A 112 1.51 -6.51 17.30
CA GLY A 112 0.83 -5.70 18.30
C GLY A 112 1.43 -4.30 18.50
N TYR A 113 1.11 -3.69 19.65
CA TYR A 113 1.50 -2.29 19.95
C TYR A 113 3.01 -2.03 19.94
N LYS A 114 3.82 -3.02 20.37
CA LYS A 114 5.29 -2.92 20.38
C LYS A 114 5.93 -3.18 19.02
N SER A 115 5.15 -3.54 18.01
CA SER A 115 5.62 -3.84 16.66
C SER A 115 6.76 -4.87 16.57
N ASN A 116 6.71 -5.89 17.41
CA ASN A 116 7.82 -6.85 17.56
C ASN A 116 8.10 -7.63 16.28
N ILE A 117 7.07 -8.07 15.56
CA ILE A 117 7.22 -8.82 14.30
C ILE A 117 7.82 -7.89 13.25
N LEU A 118 7.26 -6.69 13.07
CA LEU A 118 7.76 -5.72 12.12
C LEU A 118 9.24 -5.37 12.36
N ARG A 119 9.62 -5.13 13.62
CA ARG A 119 11.02 -4.82 13.98
C ARG A 119 11.95 -5.99 13.70
N HIS A 120 11.53 -7.22 14.01
CA HIS A 120 12.29 -8.43 13.71
C HIS A 120 12.51 -8.59 12.21
N ASP A 121 11.47 -8.44 11.41
CA ASP A 121 11.52 -8.61 9.97
C ASP A 121 12.36 -7.52 9.29
N LEU A 122 12.26 -6.26 9.74
CA LEU A 122 13.11 -5.18 9.28
C LEU A 122 14.58 -5.43 9.60
N LYS A 123 14.89 -5.93 10.79
CA LYS A 123 16.27 -6.30 11.16
C LYS A 123 16.78 -7.43 10.27
N ALA A 124 15.99 -8.49 10.06
CA ALA A 124 16.32 -9.59 9.15
C ALA A 124 16.61 -9.10 7.73
N ARG A 125 15.77 -8.20 7.24
CA ARG A 125 15.92 -7.59 5.92
C ARG A 125 17.20 -6.78 5.80
N LEU A 126 17.54 -5.99 6.80
CA LEU A 126 18.82 -5.23 6.84
C LEU A 126 20.02 -6.16 6.75
N TYR A 127 20.02 -7.27 7.51
CA TYR A 127 21.12 -8.24 7.44
C TYR A 127 21.24 -8.88 6.06
N ASN A 128 20.13 -9.19 5.40
CA ASN A 128 20.12 -9.77 4.06
C ASN A 128 20.59 -8.80 2.98
N LEU A 129 20.24 -7.53 3.09
CA LEU A 129 20.58 -6.49 2.11
C LEU A 129 21.98 -5.90 2.31
N ASP A 130 22.60 -6.14 3.47
CA ASP A 130 23.91 -5.63 3.84
C ASP A 130 24.88 -6.75 4.26
N PRO A 131 25.22 -7.68 3.34
CA PRO A 131 26.05 -8.84 3.67
C PRO A 131 27.46 -8.46 4.15
N ARG A 132 27.98 -7.31 3.74
CA ARG A 132 29.29 -6.79 4.17
C ARG A 132 29.23 -5.98 5.46
N GLY A 133 28.05 -5.66 5.98
CA GLY A 133 27.86 -4.89 7.20
C GLY A 133 28.19 -3.39 7.08
N VAL A 134 28.35 -2.86 5.87
CA VAL A 134 28.73 -1.47 5.63
C VAL A 134 27.65 -0.50 6.12
N TYR A 135 26.41 -0.76 5.75
CA TYR A 135 25.26 0.05 6.20
C TYR A 135 25.07 -0.06 7.71
N ARG A 136 25.07 -1.27 8.24
CA ARG A 136 24.90 -1.54 9.69
C ARG A 136 25.98 -0.87 10.52
N LYS A 137 27.23 -0.85 10.05
CA LYS A 137 28.32 -0.14 10.74
C LYS A 137 28.10 1.37 10.71
N LYS A 138 27.72 1.93 9.56
CA LYS A 138 27.52 3.38 9.39
C LYS A 138 26.33 3.90 10.21
N TYR A 139 25.26 3.13 10.30
CA TYR A 139 24.00 3.54 10.94
C TYR A 139 23.69 2.74 12.21
N ALA A 140 24.72 2.26 12.92
CA ALA A 140 24.57 1.40 14.10
C ALA A 140 23.62 2.00 15.14
N LYS A 141 23.81 3.28 15.49
CA LYS A 141 22.97 3.97 16.47
C LYS A 141 21.50 4.02 16.08
N VAL A 142 21.20 4.37 14.82
CA VAL A 142 19.81 4.40 14.31
C VAL A 142 19.17 3.01 14.36
N ILE A 143 19.93 1.99 13.98
CA ILE A 143 19.45 0.59 14.03
C ILE A 143 19.17 0.17 15.48
N GLU A 144 20.03 0.52 16.41
CA GLU A 144 19.84 0.27 17.83
C GLU A 144 18.59 0.95 18.35
N ASP A 145 18.43 2.24 18.11
CA ASP A 145 17.30 3.04 18.61
C ASP A 145 15.94 2.54 18.09
N TYR A 146 15.87 2.09 16.84
CA TYR A 146 14.59 1.71 16.20
C TYR A 146 14.32 0.19 16.16
N LEU A 147 15.37 -0.64 16.14
CA LEU A 147 15.22 -2.09 15.93
C LEU A 147 15.70 -2.96 17.09
N CYS A 148 16.25 -2.38 18.16
CA CYS A 148 16.61 -3.15 19.35
C CYS A 148 15.52 -3.04 20.44
N PRO A 149 15.38 -4.05 21.34
CA PRO A 149 16.13 -5.30 21.34
C PRO A 149 15.48 -6.36 20.44
N VAL A 150 16.13 -6.74 19.37
CA VAL A 150 15.73 -7.87 18.55
C VAL A 150 16.86 -8.89 18.55
N ARG A 151 16.53 -10.16 18.78
CA ARG A 151 17.51 -11.25 18.78
C ARG A 151 18.36 -11.25 17.52
N GLU A 152 19.63 -11.59 17.66
CA GLU A 152 20.57 -11.71 16.56
C GLU A 152 20.12 -12.77 15.55
N ILE A 153 20.14 -12.41 14.27
CA ILE A 153 19.74 -13.32 13.20
C ILE A 153 20.96 -14.15 12.80
N LYS A 154 21.03 -15.37 13.34
CA LYS A 154 22.18 -16.27 13.14
C LYS A 154 22.11 -17.17 11.91
N LYS A 155 21.06 -17.12 11.09
CA LYS A 155 20.90 -18.05 9.96
C LYS A 155 21.66 -17.55 8.73
N LYS A 156 22.72 -18.27 8.35
CA LYS A 156 23.29 -18.20 7.00
C LYS A 156 22.29 -18.87 6.03
N HIS A 157 21.72 -18.11 5.14
CA HIS A 157 20.89 -18.62 4.04
C HIS A 157 21.42 -18.03 2.72
N PRO A 158 21.21 -18.69 1.58
CA PRO A 158 21.58 -18.13 0.29
C PRO A 158 20.83 -16.81 0.04
N LEU A 159 21.38 -15.97 -0.82
CA LEU A 159 20.69 -14.78 -1.29
C LEU A 159 19.29 -15.20 -1.80
N THR A 160 18.25 -14.66 -1.18
CA THR A 160 16.88 -15.00 -1.52
C THR A 160 16.24 -13.83 -2.26
N ILE A 161 15.78 -14.10 -3.47
CA ILE A 161 15.04 -13.15 -4.31
C ILE A 161 13.58 -13.57 -4.28
N THR A 162 12.69 -12.65 -3.93
CA THR A 162 11.25 -12.89 -4.00
C THR A 162 10.67 -11.99 -5.08
N PHE A 163 10.03 -12.59 -6.08
CA PHE A 163 9.26 -11.90 -7.09
C PHE A 163 7.78 -12.18 -6.87
N ALA A 164 7.01 -11.13 -6.62
CA ALA A 164 5.58 -11.23 -6.36
C ALA A 164 4.77 -10.58 -7.48
N VAL A 165 3.81 -11.32 -8.01
CA VAL A 165 2.86 -10.79 -9.00
C VAL A 165 1.72 -10.12 -8.26
N GLY A 166 1.37 -8.90 -8.67
CA GLY A 166 0.24 -8.17 -8.10
C GLY A 166 -1.12 -8.76 -8.47
N GLY A 167 -2.18 -8.32 -7.80
CA GLY A 167 -3.54 -8.84 -7.97
C GLY A 167 -4.09 -8.80 -9.40
N ALA A 168 -3.59 -7.90 -10.26
CA ALA A 168 -3.93 -7.87 -11.67
C ALA A 168 -3.26 -8.96 -12.53
N GLY A 169 -2.29 -9.70 -11.99
CA GLY A 169 -1.57 -10.76 -12.72
C GLY A 169 -0.60 -10.24 -13.79
N ALA A 170 -0.35 -8.93 -13.83
CA ALA A 170 0.53 -8.32 -14.83
C ALA A 170 2.00 -8.67 -14.57
N GLN A 171 2.78 -8.72 -15.65
CA GLN A 171 4.25 -8.89 -15.62
C GLN A 171 4.74 -10.23 -15.05
N ARG A 172 3.91 -11.28 -15.04
CA ARG A 172 4.30 -12.63 -14.59
C ARG A 172 5.51 -13.18 -15.37
N ASP A 173 5.65 -12.82 -16.63
CA ASP A 173 6.76 -13.25 -17.49
C ASP A 173 8.14 -12.84 -16.94
N ILE A 174 8.21 -11.74 -16.19
CA ILE A 174 9.44 -11.28 -15.53
C ILE A 174 9.93 -12.35 -14.53
N GLY A 175 9.03 -13.02 -13.81
CA GLY A 175 9.39 -14.12 -12.89
C GLY A 175 10.11 -15.26 -13.61
N VAL A 176 9.60 -15.66 -14.77
CA VAL A 176 10.21 -16.70 -15.61
C VAL A 176 11.55 -16.23 -16.19
N MET A 177 11.64 -14.97 -16.62
CA MET A 177 12.93 -14.41 -17.10
C MET A 177 14.00 -14.42 -15.98
N ILE A 178 13.63 -14.07 -14.76
CA ILE A 178 14.53 -14.15 -13.59
C ILE A 178 14.99 -15.57 -13.36
N LEU A 179 14.05 -16.53 -13.38
CA LEU A 179 14.35 -17.97 -13.21
C LEU A 179 15.37 -18.44 -14.26
N GLN A 180 15.14 -18.14 -15.51
CA GLN A 180 16.02 -18.53 -16.63
C GLN A 180 17.42 -17.91 -16.50
N ARG A 181 17.51 -16.63 -16.19
CA ARG A 181 18.79 -15.92 -16.03
C ARG A 181 19.59 -16.42 -14.80
N LEU A 182 18.91 -16.81 -13.75
CA LEU A 182 19.54 -17.27 -12.51
C LEU A 182 19.71 -18.80 -12.43
N LYS A 183 19.30 -19.57 -13.44
CA LYS A 183 19.27 -21.04 -13.46
C LYS A 183 20.56 -21.68 -12.89
N ASN A 184 21.74 -21.22 -13.32
CA ASN A 184 23.02 -21.75 -12.87
C ASN A 184 23.32 -21.46 -11.39
N HIS A 185 22.90 -20.29 -10.89
CA HIS A 185 23.07 -19.92 -9.49
C HIS A 185 22.10 -20.66 -8.58
N LEU A 186 20.86 -20.89 -9.06
CA LEU A 186 19.84 -21.69 -8.37
C LEU A 186 20.27 -23.15 -8.24
N LYS A 187 20.73 -23.78 -9.33
CA LYS A 187 21.24 -25.17 -9.31
C LYS A 187 22.44 -25.35 -8.37
N LYS A 188 23.29 -24.34 -8.22
CA LYS A 188 24.45 -24.36 -7.30
C LYS A 188 24.09 -23.98 -5.86
N GLY A 189 22.80 -23.74 -5.55
CA GLY A 189 22.34 -23.34 -4.21
C GLY A 189 22.84 -21.96 -3.74
N ARG A 190 23.41 -21.14 -4.64
CA ARG A 190 23.93 -19.80 -4.32
C ARG A 190 22.83 -18.75 -4.16
N VAL A 191 21.70 -18.97 -4.81
CA VAL A 191 20.52 -18.10 -4.80
C VAL A 191 19.28 -18.95 -4.58
N ARG A 192 18.32 -18.43 -3.84
CA ARG A 192 16.95 -18.96 -3.74
C ARG A 192 16.00 -17.97 -4.44
N LEU A 193 15.08 -18.48 -5.23
CA LEU A 193 14.05 -17.70 -5.89
C LEU A 193 12.67 -18.14 -5.37
N ASN A 194 11.90 -17.19 -4.85
CA ASN A 194 10.50 -17.38 -4.51
C ASN A 194 9.66 -16.65 -5.56
N LEU A 195 8.80 -17.38 -6.27
CA LEU A 195 7.80 -16.83 -7.18
C LEU A 195 6.45 -16.87 -6.47
N VAL A 196 5.85 -15.69 -6.27
CA VAL A 196 4.61 -15.55 -5.52
C VAL A 196 3.49 -15.15 -6.47
N ALA A 197 2.53 -16.03 -6.66
CA ALA A 197 1.37 -15.85 -7.54
C ALA A 197 0.22 -15.09 -6.88
N GLY A 198 0.27 -14.86 -5.55
CA GLY A 198 -0.83 -14.29 -4.79
C GLY A 198 -2.07 -15.19 -4.81
N ALA A 199 -3.25 -14.59 -4.94
CA ALA A 199 -4.52 -15.33 -4.98
C ALA A 199 -4.92 -15.79 -6.40
N ARG A 200 -4.05 -15.64 -7.39
CA ARG A 200 -4.35 -15.94 -8.80
C ARG A 200 -3.89 -17.33 -9.20
N ASN A 201 -4.84 -18.22 -9.41
CA ASN A 201 -4.57 -19.61 -9.83
C ASN A 201 -3.91 -19.69 -11.23
N ASP A 202 -4.28 -18.81 -12.16
CA ASP A 202 -3.68 -18.76 -13.51
C ASP A 202 -2.20 -18.33 -13.48
N VAL A 203 -1.79 -17.52 -12.50
CA VAL A 203 -0.38 -17.15 -12.30
C VAL A 203 0.38 -18.27 -11.60
N TYR A 204 -0.25 -18.97 -10.66
CA TYR A 204 0.32 -20.14 -9.99
C TYR A 204 0.67 -21.22 -11.01
N LEU A 205 -0.30 -21.63 -11.84
CA LEU A 205 -0.11 -22.62 -12.91
C LEU A 205 0.93 -22.19 -13.96
N TYR A 206 1.09 -20.90 -14.17
CA TYR A 206 2.11 -20.37 -15.08
C TYR A 206 3.54 -20.50 -14.53
N PHE A 207 3.68 -20.52 -13.20
CA PHE A 207 4.97 -20.67 -12.53
C PHE A 207 5.38 -22.12 -12.25
N GLU A 208 4.46 -23.09 -12.32
CA GLU A 208 4.72 -24.51 -12.27
C GLU A 208 5.31 -25.04 -13.59
#